data_56230756a18664be5fcdbb3831789f9d
#
_entry.id   56230756a18664be5fcdbb3831789f9d
#
_cell.length_a   1.000
_cell.length_b   1.000
_cell.length_c   1.000
_cell.angle_alpha   90.00
_cell.angle_beta   90.00
_cell.angle_gamma   90.00
#
_symmetry.space_group_name_H-M   'P 1'
#
loop_
_entity.id
_entity.type
_entity.pdbx_description
1 polymer ?
#
loop_
_entity_poly.entity_id
_entity_poly.type
_entity_poly.pdbx_seq_one_letter_code
_entity_poly.pdbx_strand_id
1 'polypeptide(L)'
;MCEDAWHSLTGTIAALDGAQAILLLAAPPARGPWPQESGDPSVPASVNRWERLARDIAEEHGVHVVLANLVGSEGGKIFPGASMVLGPKGELRARGPLWEEALVTALLDLDDVTRARADMPLIADLEVMMPHLVANIQRIEARIPTAVEYDEDREKSGARSAVRGARSHHAPGTSHLAPSSQGASTSSNGAVRVVSAGPFAAPPPLEINPKLTEEWLVHFIKDEMARRGFSKTLLGVSGGVDSAVTAFLAARALGPRNVIGVRMPYRASSKESLEHGQMVIDALGIHGCTVDITPAVDGYFQTDPKAQPGRKGNVMARMRMIVLFDLSAKHEAIPLGTGNKTERLFGYFTWHADDAPPINPLGDLFKTQVWALARHLGVPEPIVSKPPTADLVVGQTDEGDFGISYMKADEILNWMLAGYKPAELIERGFPEAEVHVVRKRLESTHWKRRLPTVAMLSPTAIGESYLRPVDY
;
A
#
# COMPACT_ATOMS: atom_id res chain seq x y z
N MET A 1 -4.54 13.98 17.45
CA MET A 1 -4.01 12.99 18.39
C MET A 1 -3.82 11.57 17.76
N CYS A 2 -3.69 11.45 16.48
CA CYS A 2 -3.44 10.13 15.86
C CYS A 2 -2.04 9.60 16.19
N GLU A 3 -1.02 10.40 15.97
CA GLU A 3 0.39 10.04 16.23
C GLU A 3 0.75 10.06 17.72
N ASP A 4 0.14 10.96 18.47
CA ASP A 4 0.39 11.08 19.93
C ASP A 4 0.04 9.79 20.69
N ALA A 5 -0.90 8.99 20.19
CA ALA A 5 -1.27 7.72 20.81
C ALA A 5 -0.14 6.67 20.80
N TRP A 6 0.84 6.83 19.89
CA TRP A 6 2.02 5.94 19.82
C TRP A 6 3.10 6.30 20.86
N HIS A 7 2.91 7.40 21.55
CA HIS A 7 3.81 7.88 22.59
C HIS A 7 3.14 7.71 23.95
N SER A 8 3.52 6.73 24.75
CA SER A 8 2.95 6.42 26.06
C SER A 8 2.90 7.64 26.99
N LEU A 9 3.88 8.55 26.86
CA LEU A 9 3.96 9.77 27.67
C LEU A 9 2.71 10.66 27.53
N THR A 10 2.08 10.72 26.37
CA THR A 10 0.88 11.55 26.16
C THR A 10 -0.31 11.03 26.95
N GLY A 11 -0.55 9.72 26.94
CA GLY A 11 -1.57 9.08 27.77
C GLY A 11 -1.27 9.19 29.25
N THR A 12 -0.01 9.01 29.62
CA THR A 12 0.48 9.15 30.99
C THR A 12 0.22 10.55 31.58
N ILE A 13 0.56 11.61 30.84
CA ILE A 13 0.31 12.98 31.26
C ILE A 13 -1.19 13.22 31.46
N ALA A 14 -2.02 12.80 30.50
CA ALA A 14 -3.47 12.96 30.62
C ALA A 14 -4.04 12.21 31.85
N ALA A 15 -3.58 10.99 32.12
CA ALA A 15 -4.02 10.21 33.27
C ALA A 15 -3.59 10.80 34.62
N LEU A 16 -2.36 11.34 34.69
CA LEU A 16 -1.84 12.06 35.85
C LEU A 16 -2.58 13.37 36.10
N ASP A 17 -3.05 14.03 35.04
CA ASP A 17 -3.88 15.25 35.13
C ASP A 17 -5.35 14.94 35.47
N GLY A 18 -5.67 13.68 35.73
CA GLY A 18 -6.99 13.22 36.19
C GLY A 18 -7.94 12.75 35.12
N ALA A 19 -7.49 12.52 33.87
CA ALA A 19 -8.35 11.97 32.84
C ALA A 19 -8.92 10.59 33.25
N GLN A 20 -10.22 10.42 33.04
CA GLN A 20 -10.94 9.15 33.22
C GLN A 20 -11.28 8.50 31.88
N ALA A 21 -11.22 9.28 30.80
CA ALA A 21 -11.40 8.79 29.44
C ALA A 21 -10.45 9.52 28.48
N ILE A 22 -9.88 8.78 27.52
CA ILE A 22 -9.03 9.32 26.45
C ILE A 22 -9.75 9.11 25.12
N LEU A 23 -9.97 10.21 24.37
CA LEU A 23 -10.57 10.17 23.06
C LEU A 23 -9.49 10.28 21.97
N LEU A 24 -9.35 9.23 21.17
CA LEU A 24 -8.42 9.14 20.07
C LEU A 24 -9.16 9.34 18.75
N LEU A 25 -8.91 10.48 18.10
CA LEU A 25 -9.36 10.72 16.74
C LEU A 25 -8.23 10.30 15.79
N ALA A 26 -8.45 9.26 15.01
CA ALA A 26 -7.42 8.66 14.20
C ALA A 26 -7.88 8.39 12.76
N ALA A 27 -6.93 8.43 11.83
CA ALA A 27 -7.13 8.11 10.43
C ALA A 27 -6.06 7.10 9.95
N PRO A 28 -6.00 5.89 10.57
CA PRO A 28 -5.04 4.89 10.16
C PRO A 28 -5.46 4.29 8.82
N PRO A 29 -4.65 4.39 7.76
CA PRO A 29 -4.95 3.68 6.53
C PRO A 29 -4.88 2.17 6.75
N ALA A 30 -5.75 1.43 6.07
CA ALA A 30 -5.69 -0.02 6.05
C ALA A 30 -4.33 -0.49 5.53
N ARG A 31 -3.75 -1.46 6.20
CA ARG A 31 -2.48 -2.11 5.86
C ARG A 31 -2.53 -3.57 6.28
N GLY A 32 -1.91 -4.44 5.48
CA GLY A 32 -1.73 -5.83 5.81
C GLY A 32 -2.97 -6.70 5.59
N PRO A 33 -3.29 -7.02 4.31
CA PRO A 33 -4.33 -7.99 3.97
C PRO A 33 -3.84 -9.45 4.06
N TRP A 34 -2.71 -9.68 4.69
CA TRP A 34 -2.08 -10.99 4.85
C TRP A 34 -2.49 -11.67 6.16
N PRO A 35 -2.40 -13.01 6.24
CA PRO A 35 -2.61 -13.75 7.49
C PRO A 35 -1.71 -13.23 8.60
N GLN A 36 -2.24 -13.14 9.81
CA GLN A 36 -1.54 -12.64 10.98
C GLN A 36 -1.35 -13.76 12.00
N GLU A 37 -0.22 -13.76 12.71
CA GLU A 37 0.06 -14.71 13.77
C GLU A 37 -0.85 -14.50 14.98
N SER A 38 -1.32 -13.27 15.20
CA SER A 38 -2.20 -12.91 16.32
C SER A 38 -3.20 -11.82 15.90
N GLY A 39 -4.37 -11.82 16.53
CA GLY A 39 -5.46 -10.91 16.26
C GLY A 39 -6.53 -11.51 15.35
N ASP A 40 -7.49 -10.70 14.97
CA ASP A 40 -8.59 -11.10 14.08
C ASP A 40 -8.10 -11.16 12.62
N PRO A 41 -8.09 -12.34 11.98
CA PRO A 41 -7.64 -12.48 10.60
C PRO A 41 -8.62 -11.89 9.57
N SER A 42 -9.82 -11.52 10.00
CA SER A 42 -10.85 -10.92 9.14
C SER A 42 -10.72 -9.40 8.99
N VAL A 43 -9.76 -8.78 9.69
CA VAL A 43 -9.51 -7.34 9.64
C VAL A 43 -8.09 -7.03 9.15
N PRO A 44 -7.85 -5.85 8.56
CA PRO A 44 -6.49 -5.43 8.21
C PRO A 44 -5.55 -5.45 9.41
N ALA A 45 -4.27 -5.81 9.20
CA ALA A 45 -3.27 -5.87 10.28
C ALA A 45 -3.12 -4.53 11.04
N SER A 46 -3.34 -3.40 10.34
CA SER A 46 -3.36 -2.08 10.97
C SER A 46 -4.48 -1.93 12.00
N VAL A 47 -5.67 -2.52 11.78
CA VAL A 47 -6.78 -2.47 12.73
C VAL A 47 -6.41 -3.22 14.01
N ASN A 48 -5.89 -4.44 13.90
CA ASN A 48 -5.42 -5.21 15.06
C ASN A 48 -4.33 -4.47 15.84
N ARG A 49 -3.44 -3.76 15.14
CA ARG A 49 -2.38 -2.96 15.77
C ARG A 49 -2.95 -1.79 16.56
N TRP A 50 -3.93 -1.08 16.01
CA TRP A 50 -4.59 0.04 16.70
C TRP A 50 -5.44 -0.43 17.87
N GLU A 51 -6.12 -1.56 17.75
CA GLU A 51 -6.84 -2.15 18.88
C GLU A 51 -5.90 -2.49 20.03
N ARG A 52 -4.77 -3.12 19.74
CA ARG A 52 -3.75 -3.43 20.74
C ARG A 52 -3.24 -2.17 21.43
N LEU A 53 -2.86 -1.15 20.65
CA LEU A 53 -2.42 0.13 21.19
C LEU A 53 -3.47 0.79 22.10
N ALA A 54 -4.73 0.78 21.68
CA ALA A 54 -5.81 1.35 22.48
C ALA A 54 -6.06 0.55 23.78
N ARG A 55 -5.90 -0.77 23.74
CA ARG A 55 -5.95 -1.64 24.94
C ARG A 55 -4.79 -1.33 25.89
N ASP A 56 -3.57 -1.26 25.37
CA ASP A 56 -2.38 -0.95 26.15
C ASP A 56 -2.54 0.40 26.87
N ILE A 57 -3.06 1.43 26.19
CA ILE A 57 -3.35 2.73 26.81
C ILE A 57 -4.40 2.62 27.90
N ALA A 58 -5.47 1.85 27.68
CA ALA A 58 -6.52 1.69 28.67
C ALA A 58 -6.03 0.96 29.93
N GLU A 59 -5.29 -0.12 29.76
CA GLU A 59 -4.76 -0.94 30.85
C GLU A 59 -3.66 -0.21 31.63
N GLU A 60 -2.69 0.40 30.94
CA GLU A 60 -1.57 1.09 31.56
C GLU A 60 -2.03 2.24 32.47
N HIS A 61 -3.07 2.96 32.05
CA HIS A 61 -3.50 4.17 32.77
C HIS A 61 -4.81 3.99 33.55
N GLY A 62 -5.44 2.84 33.46
CA GLY A 62 -6.73 2.55 34.09
C GLY A 62 -7.80 3.57 33.68
N VAL A 63 -7.97 3.81 32.36
CA VAL A 63 -8.89 4.79 31.79
C VAL A 63 -9.75 4.17 30.68
N HIS A 64 -10.93 4.74 30.43
CA HIS A 64 -11.65 4.40 29.21
C HIS A 64 -10.93 4.95 27.99
N VAL A 65 -10.95 4.19 26.88
CA VAL A 65 -10.43 4.68 25.58
C VAL A 65 -11.53 4.62 24.54
N VAL A 66 -11.76 5.74 23.88
CA VAL A 66 -12.68 5.86 22.74
C VAL A 66 -11.86 6.17 21.50
N LEU A 67 -11.76 5.20 20.59
CA LEU A 67 -11.07 5.34 19.32
C LEU A 67 -12.10 5.59 18.23
N ALA A 68 -12.10 6.81 17.68
CA ALA A 68 -12.90 7.18 16.52
C ALA A 68 -12.01 7.20 15.27
N ASN A 69 -12.28 6.27 14.36
CA ASN A 69 -11.50 6.07 13.13
C ASN A 69 -12.24 6.63 11.92
N LEU A 70 -11.47 7.20 10.99
CA LEU A 70 -11.97 7.55 9.66
C LEU A 70 -12.38 6.29 8.89
N VAL A 71 -13.42 6.42 8.07
CA VAL A 71 -13.85 5.40 7.10
C VAL A 71 -13.94 6.02 5.71
N GLY A 72 -13.68 5.23 4.67
CA GLY A 72 -13.71 5.65 3.27
C GLY A 72 -12.35 5.64 2.61
N SER A 73 -12.20 6.30 1.46
CA SER A 73 -10.92 6.34 0.74
C SER A 73 -10.46 7.77 0.47
N GLU A 74 -9.17 8.02 0.45
CA GLU A 74 -8.57 9.31 0.15
C GLU A 74 -7.16 9.15 -0.41
N GLY A 75 -6.89 9.75 -1.57
CA GLY A 75 -5.58 9.71 -2.20
C GLY A 75 -5.03 8.30 -2.41
N GLY A 76 -5.88 7.34 -2.80
CA GLY A 76 -5.51 5.92 -2.96
C GLY A 76 -5.32 5.16 -1.64
N LYS A 77 -5.50 5.79 -0.49
CA LYS A 77 -5.53 5.11 0.81
C LYS A 77 -6.97 4.78 1.15
N ILE A 78 -7.18 3.64 1.77
CA ILE A 78 -8.48 3.27 2.30
C ILE A 78 -8.42 3.27 3.83
N PHE A 79 -9.45 3.82 4.46
CA PHE A 79 -9.58 3.91 5.91
C PHE A 79 -10.67 2.93 6.34
N PRO A 80 -10.34 1.94 7.19
CA PRO A 80 -11.23 0.82 7.44
C PRO A 80 -12.35 1.11 8.42
N GLY A 81 -12.35 2.25 9.12
CA GLY A 81 -13.26 2.47 10.23
C GLY A 81 -12.88 1.65 11.45
N ALA A 82 -13.74 0.74 11.90
CA ALA A 82 -13.56 -0.06 13.12
C ALA A 82 -13.33 0.81 14.37
N SER A 83 -14.07 1.90 14.51
CA SER A 83 -14.10 2.69 15.74
C SER A 83 -14.46 1.80 16.93
N MET A 84 -13.89 2.07 18.12
CA MET A 84 -14.12 1.20 19.27
C MET A 84 -14.13 1.96 20.58
N VAL A 85 -14.77 1.34 21.57
CA VAL A 85 -14.79 1.80 22.95
C VAL A 85 -14.24 0.70 23.83
N LEU A 86 -13.25 1.04 24.64
CA LEU A 86 -12.58 0.14 25.58
C LEU A 86 -12.82 0.61 27.02
N GLY A 87 -12.99 -0.36 27.92
CA GLY A 87 -13.01 -0.10 29.35
C GLY A 87 -11.60 -0.02 29.94
N PRO A 88 -11.48 0.40 31.22
CA PRO A 88 -10.19 0.72 31.85
C PRO A 88 -9.30 -0.51 32.16
N LYS A 89 -9.79 -1.70 31.88
CA LYS A 89 -9.02 -2.99 31.92
C LYS A 89 -8.77 -3.54 30.53
N GLY A 90 -8.85 -2.70 29.48
CA GLY A 90 -8.63 -3.08 28.09
C GLY A 90 -9.77 -3.89 27.45
N GLU A 91 -10.88 -4.12 28.17
CA GLU A 91 -12.03 -4.87 27.66
C GLU A 91 -12.77 -4.11 26.57
N LEU A 92 -13.08 -4.79 25.45
CA LEU A 92 -13.84 -4.21 24.35
C LEU A 92 -15.32 -4.06 24.75
N ARG A 93 -15.84 -2.85 24.79
CA ARG A 93 -17.25 -2.53 25.10
C ARG A 93 -18.11 -2.37 23.86
N ALA A 94 -17.57 -1.77 22.81
CA ALA A 94 -18.25 -1.62 21.54
C ALA A 94 -17.24 -1.52 20.40
N ARG A 95 -17.61 -2.03 19.21
CA ARG A 95 -16.85 -1.90 17.97
C ARG A 95 -17.77 -1.57 16.81
N GLY A 96 -17.39 -0.62 15.98
CA GLY A 96 -18.03 -0.29 14.72
C GLY A 96 -17.66 -1.27 13.60
N PRO A 97 -18.41 -1.27 12.51
CA PRO A 97 -18.15 -2.10 11.35
C PRO A 97 -16.85 -1.66 10.64
N LEU A 98 -16.36 -2.53 9.76
CA LEU A 98 -15.37 -2.18 8.75
C LEU A 98 -16.07 -1.60 7.52
N TRP A 99 -15.42 -0.65 6.88
CA TRP A 99 -15.78 -0.10 5.56
C TRP A 99 -17.10 0.69 5.49
N GLU A 100 -17.79 0.89 6.62
CA GLU A 100 -19.08 1.57 6.69
C GLU A 100 -19.08 2.67 7.75
N GLU A 101 -19.77 3.78 7.47
CA GLU A 101 -20.04 4.80 8.48
C GLU A 101 -21.00 4.27 9.53
N ALA A 102 -20.66 4.46 10.78
CA ALA A 102 -21.53 4.00 11.89
C ALA A 102 -21.41 4.91 13.11
N LEU A 103 -22.52 5.04 13.83
CA LEU A 103 -22.54 5.61 15.17
C LEU A 103 -22.30 4.48 16.19
N VAL A 104 -21.13 4.52 16.85
CA VAL A 104 -20.78 3.56 17.91
C VAL A 104 -21.06 4.20 19.26
N THR A 105 -21.90 3.56 20.07
CA THR A 105 -22.26 4.03 21.40
C THR A 105 -21.95 2.98 22.46
N ALA A 106 -21.47 3.44 23.62
CA ALA A 106 -21.29 2.58 24.81
C ALA A 106 -21.55 3.40 26.07
N LEU A 107 -21.98 2.72 27.14
CA LEU A 107 -22.08 3.32 28.46
C LEU A 107 -20.71 3.20 29.15
N LEU A 108 -20.20 4.31 29.65
CA LEU A 108 -18.97 4.39 30.43
C LEU A 108 -19.34 4.59 31.91
N ASP A 109 -19.05 3.61 32.74
CA ASP A 109 -19.14 3.74 34.20
C ASP A 109 -17.80 4.28 34.72
N LEU A 110 -17.79 5.52 35.19
CA LEU A 110 -16.56 6.16 35.66
C LEU A 110 -16.03 5.50 36.96
N ASP A 111 -16.87 4.80 37.72
CA ASP A 111 -16.40 4.02 38.87
C ASP A 111 -15.52 2.83 38.44
N ASP A 112 -15.63 2.36 37.21
CA ASP A 112 -14.75 1.33 36.67
C ASP A 112 -13.29 1.80 36.63
N VAL A 113 -13.03 3.09 36.43
CA VAL A 113 -11.69 3.69 36.48
C VAL A 113 -11.11 3.52 37.89
N THR A 114 -11.91 3.85 38.92
CA THR A 114 -11.49 3.69 40.32
C THR A 114 -11.20 2.23 40.64
N ARG A 115 -12.07 1.31 40.20
CA ARG A 115 -11.90 -0.13 40.40
C ARG A 115 -10.65 -0.65 39.69
N ALA A 116 -10.40 -0.24 38.43
CA ALA A 116 -9.22 -0.66 37.67
C ALA A 116 -7.92 -0.16 38.33
N ARG A 117 -7.89 1.11 38.73
CA ARG A 117 -6.72 1.70 39.41
C ARG A 117 -6.49 1.11 40.81
N ALA A 118 -7.52 0.64 41.48
CA ALA A 118 -7.39 -0.08 42.74
C ALA A 118 -6.81 -1.50 42.53
N ASP A 119 -7.19 -2.19 41.47
CA ASP A 119 -6.66 -3.51 41.13
C ASP A 119 -5.21 -3.45 40.63
N MET A 120 -4.88 -2.43 39.82
CA MET A 120 -3.54 -2.20 39.27
C MET A 120 -3.13 -0.72 39.51
N PRO A 121 -2.46 -0.41 40.62
CA PRO A 121 -2.19 0.96 41.05
C PRO A 121 -1.01 1.61 40.31
N LEU A 122 -0.86 1.37 38.98
CA LEU A 122 0.28 1.84 38.19
C LEU A 122 0.40 3.37 38.16
N ILE A 123 -0.72 4.10 38.18
CA ILE A 123 -0.70 5.56 38.24
C ILE A 123 -0.20 6.03 39.60
N ALA A 124 -0.64 5.43 40.69
CA ALA A 124 -0.17 5.80 42.04
C ALA A 124 1.33 5.50 42.22
N ASP A 125 1.80 4.37 41.70
CA ASP A 125 3.24 4.03 41.70
C ASP A 125 4.05 5.06 40.88
N LEU A 126 3.51 5.48 39.73
CA LEU A 126 4.13 6.51 38.91
C LEU A 126 4.17 7.86 39.58
N GLU A 127 3.11 8.29 40.31
CA GLU A 127 3.07 9.52 41.07
C GLU A 127 4.19 9.56 42.14
N VAL A 128 4.43 8.46 42.81
CA VAL A 128 5.53 8.32 43.78
C VAL A 128 6.90 8.46 43.11
N MET A 129 7.04 7.98 41.88
CA MET A 129 8.29 8.04 41.10
C MET A 129 8.51 9.40 40.40
N MET A 130 7.49 10.25 40.29
CA MET A 130 7.51 11.49 39.51
C MET A 130 8.71 12.40 39.84
N PRO A 131 9.08 12.67 41.10
CA PRO A 131 10.23 13.55 41.38
C PRO A 131 11.53 13.02 40.79
N HIS A 132 11.71 11.69 40.80
CA HIS A 132 12.87 11.02 40.23
C HIS A 132 12.85 11.06 38.68
N LEU A 133 11.70 10.86 38.07
CA LEU A 133 11.54 10.92 36.61
C LEU A 133 11.78 12.33 36.09
N VAL A 134 11.21 13.35 36.73
CA VAL A 134 11.41 14.74 36.32
C VAL A 134 12.89 15.12 36.40
N ALA A 135 13.61 14.76 37.48
CA ALA A 135 15.03 14.99 37.59
C ALA A 135 15.86 14.31 36.48
N ASN A 136 15.45 13.08 36.08
CA ASN A 136 16.12 12.39 35.00
C ASN A 136 15.82 13.02 33.63
N ILE A 137 14.57 13.43 33.35
CA ILE A 137 14.19 14.13 32.13
C ILE A 137 14.97 15.44 31.98
N GLN A 138 15.03 16.26 33.02
CA GLN A 138 15.80 17.50 33.02
C GLN A 138 17.30 17.24 32.72
N ARG A 139 17.86 16.17 33.28
CA ARG A 139 19.24 15.75 32.99
C ARG A 139 19.45 15.34 31.55
N ILE A 140 18.44 14.71 30.92
CA ILE A 140 18.47 14.32 29.51
C ILE A 140 18.34 15.55 28.63
N GLU A 141 17.38 16.42 28.93
CA GLU A 141 17.17 17.69 28.22
C GLU A 141 18.43 18.54 28.16
N ALA A 142 19.15 18.66 29.26
CA ALA A 142 20.44 19.38 29.33
C ALA A 142 21.53 18.75 28.41
N ARG A 143 21.34 17.55 27.89
CA ARG A 143 22.26 16.88 26.95
C ARG A 143 21.83 16.97 25.49
N ILE A 144 20.58 17.35 25.25
CA ILE A 144 20.10 17.57 23.89
C ILE A 144 20.61 18.92 23.45
N PRO A 145 21.42 19.04 22.39
CA PRO A 145 21.81 20.34 21.86
C PRO A 145 20.52 21.11 21.57
N THR A 146 20.37 22.28 22.21
CA THR A 146 19.27 23.18 21.89
C THR A 146 19.24 23.35 20.36
N ALA A 147 18.16 22.94 19.74
CA ALA A 147 17.98 23.15 18.34
C ALA A 147 18.18 24.62 18.04
N VAL A 148 19.14 24.87 17.15
CA VAL A 148 19.38 26.09 16.39
C VAL A 148 18.43 27.21 16.80
N GLU A 149 18.96 28.22 17.51
CA GLU A 149 18.33 29.54 17.59
C GLU A 149 17.99 29.94 16.16
N TYR A 150 16.69 30.05 15.88
CA TYR A 150 16.22 30.66 14.65
C TYR A 150 16.70 32.09 14.65
N ASP A 151 17.76 32.36 13.91
CA ASP A 151 18.40 33.67 13.79
C ASP A 151 17.44 34.59 13.03
N GLU A 152 16.55 35.25 13.78
CA GLU A 152 15.66 36.30 13.28
C GLU A 152 16.40 37.49 12.68
N ASP A 153 17.72 37.61 12.91
CA ASP A 153 18.55 38.68 12.34
C ASP A 153 19.01 38.42 10.91
N ARG A 154 18.80 37.21 10.37
CA ARG A 154 19.15 36.91 8.98
C ARG A 154 18.17 37.44 7.93
N GLU A 155 16.97 37.78 8.30
CA GLU A 155 16.01 38.41 7.38
C GLU A 155 16.30 39.91 7.12
N LYS A 156 17.08 40.56 7.97
CA LYS A 156 17.38 41.98 7.82
C LYS A 156 18.63 42.31 7.01
N SER A 157 19.47 41.34 6.73
CA SER A 157 20.65 41.53 5.88
C SER A 157 20.45 40.87 4.52
N GLY A 158 19.98 41.60 3.53
CA GLY A 158 19.75 41.17 2.17
C GLY A 158 21.01 40.72 1.39
N ALA A 159 21.72 39.73 1.85
CA ALA A 159 22.88 39.15 1.19
C ALA A 159 22.50 37.85 0.46
N ARG A 160 22.36 37.94 -0.86
CA ARG A 160 22.29 36.81 -1.78
C ARG A 160 23.54 35.94 -1.62
N SER A 161 23.41 34.76 -1.07
CA SER A 161 24.45 33.73 -1.04
C SER A 161 24.08 32.61 -2.01
N ALA A 162 24.96 32.35 -2.96
CA ALA A 162 24.86 31.32 -3.96
C ALA A 162 24.84 29.93 -3.33
N VAL A 163 23.89 29.10 -3.75
CA VAL A 163 23.77 27.69 -3.37
C VAL A 163 24.97 26.94 -3.99
N ARG A 164 25.93 26.57 -3.17
CA ARG A 164 26.94 25.57 -3.50
C ARG A 164 26.40 24.18 -3.13
N GLY A 165 26.51 23.26 -4.09
CA GLY A 165 25.97 21.91 -4.05
C GLY A 165 26.36 21.12 -2.78
N ALA A 166 25.41 20.36 -2.30
CA ALA A 166 25.57 19.41 -1.23
C ALA A 166 26.59 18.33 -1.59
N ARG A 167 27.72 18.34 -0.92
CA ARG A 167 28.67 17.23 -0.92
C ARG A 167 28.17 16.18 0.07
N SER A 168 28.09 14.94 -0.42
CA SER A 168 27.88 13.76 0.38
C SER A 168 28.85 13.70 1.56
N HIS A 169 28.34 13.71 2.79
CA HIS A 169 29.13 13.37 3.95
C HIS A 169 29.29 11.86 4.03
N HIS A 170 30.51 11.40 3.75
CA HIS A 170 30.95 10.07 4.16
C HIS A 170 31.03 10.02 5.69
N ALA A 171 30.37 9.03 6.27
CA ALA A 171 30.58 8.65 7.66
C ALA A 171 32.03 8.12 7.84
N PRO A 172 32.69 8.42 8.96
CA PRO A 172 34.01 7.92 9.21
C PRO A 172 33.99 6.39 9.39
N GLY A 173 34.90 5.72 8.71
CA GLY A 173 35.06 4.28 8.76
C GLY A 173 35.31 3.76 10.16
N THR A 174 34.53 2.81 10.59
CA THR A 174 34.83 1.96 11.74
C THR A 174 35.89 0.93 11.32
N SER A 175 37.07 1.05 11.87
CA SER A 175 38.14 0.06 11.73
C SER A 175 37.69 -1.28 12.31
N HIS A 176 37.83 -2.33 11.50
CA HIS A 176 37.72 -3.73 11.92
C HIS A 176 38.80 -4.07 12.96
N LEU A 177 38.39 -4.37 14.19
CA LEU A 177 39.18 -5.13 15.13
C LEU A 177 38.60 -6.55 15.16
N ALA A 178 39.40 -7.48 14.64
CA ALA A 178 39.14 -8.91 14.77
C ALA A 178 39.26 -9.32 16.25
N PRO A 179 38.38 -10.17 16.78
CA PRO A 179 38.54 -10.70 18.13
C PRO A 179 39.56 -11.83 18.11
N SER A 180 40.67 -11.65 18.86
CA SER A 180 41.60 -12.68 19.20
C SER A 180 40.98 -13.67 20.19
N SER A 181 41.07 -14.95 19.87
CA SER A 181 40.73 -16.05 20.76
C SER A 181 41.71 -16.11 21.95
N GLN A 182 41.23 -15.97 23.18
CA GLN A 182 41.91 -16.54 24.36
C GLN A 182 40.94 -16.70 25.55
N GLY A 183 40.90 -17.92 26.06
CA GLY A 183 40.85 -18.25 27.49
C GLY A 183 39.47 -18.18 28.18
N ALA A 184 38.85 -19.34 28.28
CA ALA A 184 37.75 -19.57 29.22
C ALA A 184 38.23 -19.47 30.67
N SER A 185 37.62 -18.61 31.49
CA SER A 185 37.57 -18.74 32.94
C SER A 185 36.13 -18.72 33.40
N THR A 186 35.70 -19.77 34.04
CA THR A 186 34.41 -19.96 34.65
C THR A 186 34.26 -19.09 35.89
N SER A 187 33.33 -18.13 35.87
CA SER A 187 32.72 -17.59 37.08
C SER A 187 31.21 -17.50 36.86
N SER A 188 30.47 -18.21 37.71
CA SER A 188 29.03 -18.26 37.80
C SER A 188 28.50 -16.93 38.35
N ASN A 189 28.14 -16.01 37.47
CA ASN A 189 27.20 -14.94 37.77
C ASN A 189 26.28 -14.79 36.56
N GLY A 190 24.99 -14.74 36.79
CA GLY A 190 23.91 -14.80 35.81
C GLY A 190 24.19 -14.02 34.53
N ALA A 191 24.80 -14.70 33.58
CA ALA A 191 25.05 -14.15 32.27
C ALA A 191 23.68 -13.97 31.59
N VAL A 192 23.26 -12.74 31.39
CA VAL A 192 22.20 -12.43 30.42
C VAL A 192 22.64 -13.04 29.10
N ARG A 193 21.99 -14.13 28.73
CA ARG A 193 22.20 -14.74 27.42
C ARG A 193 21.68 -13.74 26.40
N VAL A 194 22.56 -12.97 25.79
CA VAL A 194 22.19 -12.20 24.60
C VAL A 194 21.85 -13.25 23.54
N VAL A 195 20.56 -13.51 23.39
CA VAL A 195 20.07 -14.18 22.19
C VAL A 195 20.42 -13.20 21.09
N SER A 196 21.37 -13.55 20.22
CA SER A 196 21.65 -12.75 19.04
C SER A 196 20.30 -12.43 18.41
N ALA A 197 20.02 -11.15 18.19
CA ALA A 197 18.86 -10.78 17.43
C ALA A 197 18.91 -11.63 16.16
N GLY A 198 17.90 -12.46 15.96
CA GLY A 198 17.78 -13.24 14.74
C GLY A 198 17.86 -12.31 13.54
N PRO A 199 18.07 -12.81 12.34
CA PRO A 199 18.10 -11.98 11.14
C PRO A 199 16.85 -11.11 11.14
N PHE A 200 16.97 -9.87 10.69
CA PHE A 200 15.88 -8.92 10.56
C PHE A 200 14.57 -9.61 10.16
N ALA A 201 13.46 -9.18 10.73
CA ALA A 201 12.15 -9.81 10.47
C ALA A 201 11.97 -9.99 8.95
N ALA A 202 11.49 -11.16 8.55
CA ALA A 202 11.17 -11.42 7.14
C ALA A 202 10.16 -10.37 6.63
N PRO A 203 10.16 -10.05 5.34
CA PRO A 203 9.13 -9.19 4.77
C PRO A 203 7.75 -9.82 4.99
N PRO A 204 6.68 -9.03 4.93
CA PRO A 204 5.33 -9.59 4.98
C PRO A 204 5.19 -10.73 3.97
N PRO A 205 4.49 -11.82 4.33
CA PRO A 205 4.31 -12.93 3.40
C PRO A 205 3.58 -12.47 2.13
N LEU A 206 3.86 -13.11 1.00
CA LEU A 206 3.11 -12.87 -0.25
C LEU A 206 1.67 -13.39 -0.19
N GLU A 207 1.39 -14.26 0.75
CA GLU A 207 0.04 -14.76 0.98
C GLU A 207 -0.88 -13.61 1.44
N ILE A 208 -2.07 -13.57 0.87
CA ILE A 208 -3.13 -12.63 1.24
C ILE A 208 -4.31 -13.39 1.87
N ASN A 209 -5.13 -12.69 2.64
CA ASN A 209 -6.48 -13.15 2.93
C ASN A 209 -7.39 -12.73 1.75
N PRO A 210 -7.81 -13.66 0.86
CA PRO A 210 -8.51 -13.28 -0.35
C PRO A 210 -9.88 -12.64 -0.09
N LYS A 211 -10.58 -13.08 0.96
CA LYS A 211 -11.88 -12.51 1.35
C LYS A 211 -11.73 -11.08 1.80
N LEU A 212 -10.81 -10.80 2.72
CA LEU A 212 -10.51 -9.45 3.19
C LEU A 212 -10.05 -8.55 2.04
N THR A 213 -9.21 -9.07 1.15
CA THR A 213 -8.71 -8.34 -0.02
C THR A 213 -9.83 -7.98 -0.98
N GLU A 214 -10.76 -8.92 -1.24
CA GLU A 214 -11.95 -8.66 -2.04
C GLU A 214 -12.81 -7.55 -1.43
N GLU A 215 -13.19 -7.67 -0.16
CA GLU A 215 -14.00 -6.68 0.56
C GLU A 215 -13.35 -5.30 0.48
N TRP A 216 -12.06 -5.23 0.74
CA TRP A 216 -11.28 -4.00 0.66
C TRP A 216 -11.32 -3.36 -0.73
N LEU A 217 -11.01 -4.13 -1.78
CA LEU A 217 -10.97 -3.61 -3.16
C LEU A 217 -12.35 -3.24 -3.68
N VAL A 218 -13.39 -3.95 -3.27
CA VAL A 218 -14.79 -3.61 -3.59
C VAL A 218 -15.17 -2.26 -2.98
N HIS A 219 -14.83 -2.01 -1.71
CA HIS A 219 -15.06 -0.71 -1.08
C HIS A 219 -14.22 0.40 -1.70
N PHE A 220 -12.94 0.12 -2.00
CA PHE A 220 -12.09 1.07 -2.73
C PHE A 220 -12.72 1.52 -4.07
N ILE A 221 -13.22 0.56 -4.88
CA ILE A 221 -13.87 0.91 -6.15
C ILE A 221 -15.12 1.75 -5.91
N LYS A 222 -15.98 1.39 -4.95
CA LYS A 222 -17.21 2.15 -4.63
C LYS A 222 -16.88 3.59 -4.25
N ASP A 223 -15.94 3.80 -3.34
CA ASP A 223 -15.58 5.11 -2.83
C ASP A 223 -14.96 5.97 -3.92
N GLU A 224 -14.02 5.42 -4.70
CA GLU A 224 -13.35 6.16 -5.76
C GLU A 224 -14.30 6.53 -6.90
N MET A 225 -15.28 5.68 -7.19
CA MET A 225 -16.35 5.98 -8.15
C MET A 225 -17.27 7.09 -7.64
N ALA A 226 -17.73 6.98 -6.40
CA ALA A 226 -18.62 7.97 -5.77
C ALA A 226 -17.97 9.36 -5.69
N ARG A 227 -16.70 9.45 -5.29
CA ARG A 227 -15.95 10.72 -5.22
C ARG A 227 -15.84 11.43 -6.56
N ARG A 228 -15.78 10.68 -7.66
CA ARG A 228 -15.70 11.23 -9.01
C ARG A 228 -17.08 11.45 -9.65
N GLY A 229 -18.17 11.11 -8.95
CA GLY A 229 -19.53 11.29 -9.43
C GLY A 229 -19.94 10.31 -10.53
N PHE A 230 -19.28 9.15 -10.64
CA PHE A 230 -19.60 8.13 -11.62
C PHE A 230 -20.29 6.93 -11.00
N SER A 231 -21.34 6.44 -11.67
CA SER A 231 -22.04 5.22 -11.30
C SER A 231 -21.72 4.02 -12.19
N LYS A 232 -21.08 4.26 -13.35
CA LYS A 232 -20.71 3.24 -14.33
C LYS A 232 -19.21 3.23 -14.58
N THR A 233 -18.72 2.03 -14.86
CA THR A 233 -17.32 1.83 -15.23
C THR A 233 -17.18 1.01 -16.51
N LEU A 234 -16.04 1.14 -17.15
CA LEU A 234 -15.63 0.29 -18.25
C LEU A 234 -14.17 -0.13 -18.11
N LEU A 235 -13.83 -1.27 -18.69
CA LEU A 235 -12.47 -1.78 -18.69
C LEU A 235 -12.19 -2.63 -19.92
N GLY A 236 -10.92 -2.69 -20.30
CA GLY A 236 -10.46 -3.63 -21.34
C GLY A 236 -10.46 -5.06 -20.82
N VAL A 237 -11.23 -5.96 -21.46
CA VAL A 237 -11.24 -7.39 -21.13
C VAL A 237 -10.37 -8.11 -22.16
N SER A 238 -9.09 -8.29 -21.80
CA SER A 238 -8.06 -8.87 -22.69
C SER A 238 -8.09 -10.39 -22.77
N GLY A 239 -8.85 -11.04 -21.88
CA GLY A 239 -8.80 -12.50 -21.69
C GLY A 239 -7.66 -12.98 -20.80
N GLY A 240 -6.90 -12.07 -20.18
CA GLY A 240 -5.92 -12.34 -19.15
C GLY A 240 -6.51 -12.21 -17.74
N VAL A 241 -5.83 -12.81 -16.75
CA VAL A 241 -6.29 -12.91 -15.36
C VAL A 241 -6.50 -11.54 -14.69
N ASP A 242 -5.63 -10.55 -14.93
CA ASP A 242 -5.72 -9.23 -14.31
C ASP A 242 -7.01 -8.49 -14.73
N SER A 243 -7.30 -8.48 -16.04
CA SER A 243 -8.54 -7.87 -16.56
C SER A 243 -9.79 -8.61 -16.06
N ALA A 244 -9.71 -9.93 -15.90
CA ALA A 244 -10.79 -10.74 -15.35
C ALA A 244 -11.04 -10.39 -13.89
N VAL A 245 -9.99 -10.37 -13.04
CA VAL A 245 -10.10 -10.01 -11.62
C VAL A 245 -10.66 -8.60 -11.44
N THR A 246 -10.18 -7.63 -12.22
CA THR A 246 -10.73 -6.27 -12.19
C THR A 246 -12.21 -6.23 -12.55
N ALA A 247 -12.64 -6.99 -13.58
CA ALA A 247 -14.04 -7.08 -13.98
C ALA A 247 -14.92 -7.69 -12.86
N PHE A 248 -14.44 -8.77 -12.21
CA PHE A 248 -15.16 -9.41 -11.12
C PHE A 248 -15.30 -8.47 -9.92
N LEU A 249 -14.25 -7.76 -9.53
CA LEU A 249 -14.28 -6.76 -8.47
C LEU A 249 -15.25 -5.61 -8.81
N ALA A 250 -15.19 -5.09 -10.03
CA ALA A 250 -16.08 -4.02 -10.50
C ALA A 250 -17.55 -4.46 -10.47
N ALA A 251 -17.85 -5.67 -10.93
CA ALA A 251 -19.21 -6.21 -10.93
C ALA A 251 -19.75 -6.39 -9.49
N ARG A 252 -18.91 -6.79 -8.54
CA ARG A 252 -19.27 -6.87 -7.12
C ARG A 252 -19.45 -5.50 -6.46
N ALA A 253 -18.63 -4.53 -6.87
CA ALA A 253 -18.71 -3.17 -6.32
C ALA A 253 -19.94 -2.41 -6.81
N LEU A 254 -20.23 -2.46 -8.10
CA LEU A 254 -21.20 -1.57 -8.75
C LEU A 254 -22.45 -2.30 -9.27
N GLY A 255 -22.42 -3.62 -9.26
CA GLY A 255 -23.43 -4.46 -9.92
C GLY A 255 -23.16 -4.62 -11.43
N PRO A 256 -23.50 -5.79 -12.03
CA PRO A 256 -23.16 -6.12 -13.42
C PRO A 256 -23.68 -5.13 -14.47
N ARG A 257 -24.84 -4.50 -14.22
CA ARG A 257 -25.46 -3.52 -15.14
C ARG A 257 -24.66 -2.21 -15.29
N ASN A 258 -23.77 -1.94 -14.35
CA ASN A 258 -22.94 -0.73 -14.31
C ASN A 258 -21.50 -0.96 -14.78
N VAL A 259 -21.20 -2.15 -15.32
CA VAL A 259 -19.88 -2.51 -15.81
C VAL A 259 -19.92 -2.84 -17.29
N ILE A 260 -19.01 -2.27 -18.05
CA ILE A 260 -18.88 -2.49 -19.50
C ILE A 260 -17.52 -3.13 -19.76
N GLY A 261 -17.52 -4.37 -20.25
CA GLY A 261 -16.35 -5.10 -20.70
C GLY A 261 -16.05 -4.82 -22.17
N VAL A 262 -14.91 -4.20 -22.46
CA VAL A 262 -14.53 -3.82 -23.82
C VAL A 262 -13.44 -4.74 -24.34
N ARG A 263 -13.74 -5.48 -25.41
CA ARG A 263 -12.75 -6.28 -26.17
C ARG A 263 -12.23 -5.44 -27.33
N MET A 264 -10.91 -5.35 -27.45
CA MET A 264 -10.24 -4.50 -28.44
C MET A 264 -9.21 -5.32 -29.24
N PRO A 265 -9.69 -6.25 -30.09
CA PRO A 265 -8.79 -7.07 -30.89
C PRO A 265 -8.03 -6.25 -31.92
N TYR A 266 -6.81 -6.67 -32.18
CA TYR A 266 -6.06 -6.40 -33.40
C TYR A 266 -6.01 -7.69 -34.23
N ARG A 267 -5.83 -7.64 -35.53
CA ARG A 267 -5.82 -8.82 -36.41
C ARG A 267 -4.87 -9.95 -35.98
N ALA A 268 -3.80 -9.63 -35.26
CA ALA A 268 -2.85 -10.60 -34.72
C ALA A 268 -3.21 -11.11 -33.31
N SER A 269 -4.25 -10.58 -32.69
CA SER A 269 -4.72 -11.06 -31.38
C SER A 269 -5.19 -12.50 -31.44
N SER A 270 -4.87 -13.29 -30.42
CA SER A 270 -5.23 -14.70 -30.39
C SER A 270 -6.76 -14.90 -30.27
N LYS A 271 -7.28 -15.92 -30.93
CA LYS A 271 -8.69 -16.30 -30.77
C LYS A 271 -9.03 -16.68 -29.35
N GLU A 272 -8.10 -17.34 -28.66
CA GLU A 272 -8.21 -17.73 -27.27
C GLU A 272 -8.41 -16.51 -26.36
N SER A 273 -7.66 -15.42 -26.56
CA SER A 273 -7.82 -14.17 -25.79
C SER A 273 -9.23 -13.59 -25.96
N LEU A 274 -9.79 -13.64 -27.18
CA LEU A 274 -11.14 -13.16 -27.45
C LEU A 274 -12.22 -14.06 -26.80
N GLU A 275 -12.03 -15.38 -26.85
CA GLU A 275 -12.92 -16.36 -26.22
C GLU A 275 -12.89 -16.22 -24.68
N HIS A 276 -11.71 -16.07 -24.08
CA HIS A 276 -11.56 -15.83 -22.65
C HIS A 276 -12.17 -14.48 -22.23
N GLY A 277 -12.02 -13.44 -23.05
CA GLY A 277 -12.68 -12.16 -22.79
C GLY A 277 -14.20 -12.28 -22.82
N GLN A 278 -14.77 -13.06 -23.76
CA GLN A 278 -16.20 -13.34 -23.78
C GLN A 278 -16.65 -14.16 -22.58
N MET A 279 -15.86 -15.15 -22.18
CA MET A 279 -16.14 -15.99 -21.00
C MET A 279 -16.28 -15.15 -19.73
N VAL A 280 -15.44 -14.10 -19.53
CA VAL A 280 -15.56 -13.16 -18.41
C VAL A 280 -16.87 -12.37 -18.48
N ILE A 281 -17.20 -11.84 -19.67
CA ILE A 281 -18.43 -11.08 -19.89
C ILE A 281 -19.66 -11.91 -19.56
N ASP A 282 -19.71 -13.15 -20.06
CA ASP A 282 -20.82 -14.08 -19.87
C ASP A 282 -20.95 -14.53 -18.41
N ALA A 283 -19.82 -14.86 -17.76
CA ALA A 283 -19.80 -15.29 -16.37
C ALA A 283 -20.31 -14.21 -15.41
N LEU A 284 -20.07 -12.93 -15.72
CA LEU A 284 -20.51 -11.79 -14.90
C LEU A 284 -21.87 -11.23 -15.31
N GLY A 285 -22.37 -11.54 -16.51
CA GLY A 285 -23.56 -10.90 -17.07
C GLY A 285 -23.42 -9.39 -17.27
N ILE A 286 -22.20 -8.92 -17.52
CA ILE A 286 -21.91 -7.49 -17.79
C ILE A 286 -22.15 -7.14 -19.25
N HIS A 287 -22.27 -5.84 -19.54
CA HIS A 287 -22.41 -5.38 -20.92
C HIS A 287 -21.09 -5.60 -21.71
N GLY A 288 -21.14 -6.35 -22.79
CA GLY A 288 -20.00 -6.60 -23.68
C GLY A 288 -19.98 -5.67 -24.89
N CYS A 289 -18.80 -5.11 -25.21
CA CYS A 289 -18.57 -4.32 -26.41
C CYS A 289 -17.29 -4.81 -27.11
N THR A 290 -17.29 -4.81 -28.45
CA THR A 290 -16.09 -5.16 -29.22
C THR A 290 -15.77 -4.05 -30.21
N VAL A 291 -14.53 -3.56 -30.17
CA VAL A 291 -14.01 -2.55 -31.08
C VAL A 291 -12.74 -3.07 -31.73
N ASP A 292 -12.78 -3.38 -33.01
CA ASP A 292 -11.58 -3.78 -33.77
C ASP A 292 -10.68 -2.57 -34.00
N ILE A 293 -9.46 -2.62 -33.43
CA ILE A 293 -8.46 -1.55 -33.56
C ILE A 293 -7.60 -1.67 -34.81
N THR A 294 -7.77 -2.75 -35.59
CA THR A 294 -6.95 -3.03 -36.78
C THR A 294 -6.93 -1.88 -37.80
N PRO A 295 -8.09 -1.30 -38.19
CA PRO A 295 -8.09 -0.23 -39.20
C PRO A 295 -7.31 1.01 -38.74
N ALA A 296 -7.40 1.36 -37.47
CA ALA A 296 -6.73 2.55 -36.93
C ALA A 296 -5.20 2.34 -36.80
N VAL A 297 -4.78 1.17 -36.30
CA VAL A 297 -3.36 0.81 -36.18
C VAL A 297 -2.71 0.67 -37.55
N ASP A 298 -3.36 -0.02 -38.48
CA ASP A 298 -2.83 -0.22 -39.83
C ASP A 298 -2.80 1.11 -40.60
N GLY A 299 -3.84 1.95 -40.45
CA GLY A 299 -3.87 3.29 -41.02
C GLY A 299 -2.69 4.16 -40.57
N TYR A 300 -2.35 4.11 -39.27
CA TYR A 300 -1.18 4.81 -38.74
C TYR A 300 0.13 4.35 -39.40
N PHE A 301 0.29 3.04 -39.63
CA PHE A 301 1.51 2.47 -40.19
C PHE A 301 1.53 2.40 -41.75
N GLN A 302 0.57 2.98 -42.43
CA GLN A 302 0.62 3.07 -43.91
C GLN A 302 1.89 3.71 -44.44
N THR A 303 2.40 4.71 -43.72
CA THR A 303 3.63 5.44 -44.07
C THR A 303 4.92 4.74 -43.59
N ASP A 304 4.81 3.76 -42.68
CA ASP A 304 5.96 3.01 -42.17
C ASP A 304 5.61 1.51 -41.97
N PRO A 305 5.36 0.76 -43.07
CA PRO A 305 4.91 -0.63 -42.99
C PRO A 305 5.96 -1.58 -42.41
N LYS A 306 7.23 -1.17 -42.39
CA LYS A 306 8.36 -1.94 -41.81
C LYS A 306 8.65 -1.63 -40.35
N ALA A 307 7.75 -0.92 -39.66
CA ALA A 307 7.90 -0.60 -38.24
C ALA A 307 8.14 -1.87 -37.41
N GLN A 308 9.08 -1.77 -36.47
CA GLN A 308 9.45 -2.87 -35.57
C GLN A 308 8.24 -3.31 -34.71
N PRO A 309 8.14 -4.62 -34.36
CA PRO A 309 7.02 -5.16 -33.56
C PRO A 309 6.74 -4.39 -32.28
N GLY A 310 7.78 -4.01 -31.51
CA GLY A 310 7.62 -3.24 -30.27
C GLY A 310 7.00 -1.84 -30.49
N ARG A 311 7.30 -1.17 -31.61
CA ARG A 311 6.64 0.10 -31.96
C ARG A 311 5.16 -0.11 -32.28
N LYS A 312 4.84 -1.20 -33.00
CA LYS A 312 3.45 -1.56 -33.31
C LYS A 312 2.68 -1.89 -32.01
N GLY A 313 3.28 -2.66 -31.11
CA GLY A 313 2.70 -2.98 -29.80
C GLY A 313 2.36 -1.71 -29.00
N ASN A 314 3.28 -0.76 -28.94
CA ASN A 314 3.05 0.53 -28.28
C ASN A 314 1.90 1.34 -28.90
N VAL A 315 1.74 1.31 -30.21
CA VAL A 315 0.59 1.97 -30.88
C VAL A 315 -0.70 1.22 -30.59
N MET A 316 -0.69 -0.12 -30.62
CA MET A 316 -1.88 -0.92 -30.25
C MET A 316 -2.34 -0.63 -28.82
N ALA A 317 -1.43 -0.58 -27.84
CA ALA A 317 -1.77 -0.27 -26.47
C ALA A 317 -2.39 1.15 -26.34
N ARG A 318 -1.82 2.15 -27.01
CA ARG A 318 -2.38 3.52 -27.01
C ARG A 318 -3.69 3.62 -27.75
N MET A 319 -3.89 2.84 -28.82
CA MET A 319 -5.18 2.80 -29.53
C MET A 319 -6.27 2.19 -28.63
N ARG A 320 -5.97 1.15 -27.84
CA ARG A 320 -6.88 0.62 -26.84
C ARG A 320 -7.25 1.66 -25.79
N MET A 321 -6.28 2.46 -25.34
CA MET A 321 -6.53 3.58 -24.42
C MET A 321 -7.49 4.61 -25.06
N ILE A 322 -7.25 5.01 -26.31
CA ILE A 322 -8.14 5.95 -27.03
C ILE A 322 -9.57 5.40 -27.05
N VAL A 323 -9.76 4.14 -27.41
CA VAL A 323 -11.08 3.49 -27.43
C VAL A 323 -11.74 3.51 -26.05
N LEU A 324 -10.99 3.20 -24.98
CA LEU A 324 -11.54 3.23 -23.62
C LEU A 324 -12.00 4.62 -23.22
N PHE A 325 -11.22 5.66 -23.49
CA PHE A 325 -11.59 7.05 -23.13
C PHE A 325 -12.70 7.61 -24.02
N ASP A 326 -12.79 7.23 -25.31
CA ASP A 326 -13.93 7.57 -26.15
C ASP A 326 -15.23 6.94 -25.64
N LEU A 327 -15.20 5.63 -25.33
CA LEU A 327 -16.34 4.93 -24.77
C LEU A 327 -16.70 5.42 -23.36
N SER A 328 -15.72 5.88 -22.58
CA SER A 328 -15.92 6.55 -21.30
C SER A 328 -16.84 7.75 -21.44
N ALA A 329 -16.55 8.64 -22.37
CA ALA A 329 -17.38 9.80 -22.66
C ALA A 329 -18.77 9.39 -23.19
N LYS A 330 -18.82 8.41 -24.10
CA LYS A 330 -20.07 7.93 -24.69
C LYS A 330 -21.05 7.34 -23.68
N HIS A 331 -20.54 6.61 -22.68
CA HIS A 331 -21.36 5.87 -21.72
C HIS A 331 -21.46 6.55 -20.35
N GLU A 332 -20.85 7.71 -20.17
CA GLU A 332 -20.72 8.39 -18.89
C GLU A 332 -20.16 7.45 -17.81
N ALA A 333 -19.07 6.78 -18.16
CA ALA A 333 -18.43 5.75 -17.34
C ALA A 333 -16.94 6.07 -17.18
N ILE A 334 -16.32 5.71 -16.05
CA ILE A 334 -14.88 5.93 -15.83
C ILE A 334 -14.08 4.65 -16.13
N PRO A 335 -12.92 4.73 -16.81
CA PRO A 335 -12.08 3.56 -17.06
C PRO A 335 -11.42 3.03 -15.80
N LEU A 336 -11.40 1.69 -15.63
CA LEU A 336 -10.58 1.02 -14.62
C LEU A 336 -9.31 0.45 -15.24
N GLY A 337 -8.20 0.64 -14.54
CA GLY A 337 -6.92 0.00 -14.83
C GLY A 337 -6.88 -1.45 -14.37
N THR A 338 -6.06 -2.24 -15.04
CA THR A 338 -5.90 -3.68 -14.78
C THR A 338 -4.46 -4.06 -14.46
N GLY A 339 -3.52 -3.10 -14.40
CA GLY A 339 -2.11 -3.36 -14.14
C GLY A 339 -1.84 -3.75 -12.69
N ASN A 340 -1.05 -4.79 -12.48
CA ASN A 340 -0.66 -5.27 -11.16
C ASN A 340 0.66 -4.61 -10.68
N LYS A 341 1.03 -4.87 -9.42
CA LYS A 341 2.22 -4.32 -8.78
C LYS A 341 3.52 -4.77 -9.45
N THR A 342 3.62 -6.04 -9.84
CA THR A 342 4.81 -6.60 -10.47
C THR A 342 5.10 -5.93 -11.81
N GLU A 343 4.07 -5.81 -12.66
CA GLU A 343 4.16 -5.11 -13.95
C GLU A 343 4.57 -3.65 -13.76
N ARG A 344 3.98 -2.95 -12.80
CA ARG A 344 4.34 -1.55 -12.48
C ARG A 344 5.78 -1.42 -12.03
N LEU A 345 6.28 -2.31 -11.16
CA LEU A 345 7.65 -2.29 -10.66
C LEU A 345 8.66 -2.62 -11.76
N PHE A 346 8.32 -3.54 -12.66
CA PHE A 346 9.14 -3.90 -13.81
C PHE A 346 9.04 -2.90 -14.97
N GLY A 347 8.13 -1.91 -14.89
CA GLY A 347 7.84 -0.98 -15.96
C GLY A 347 7.29 -1.69 -17.21
N TYR A 348 6.67 -2.85 -17.03
CA TYR A 348 6.08 -3.67 -18.08
C TYR A 348 4.67 -3.21 -18.38
N PHE A 349 4.59 -2.01 -18.87
CA PHE A 349 3.39 -1.37 -19.37
C PHE A 349 3.78 -0.31 -20.41
N THR A 350 2.86 0.01 -21.31
CA THR A 350 3.05 1.10 -22.26
C THR A 350 2.64 2.42 -21.62
N TRP A 351 3.62 3.28 -21.39
CA TRP A 351 3.43 4.58 -20.77
C TRP A 351 2.39 5.43 -21.52
N HIS A 352 1.45 6.02 -20.79
CA HIS A 352 0.28 6.74 -21.31
C HIS A 352 -0.65 5.85 -22.17
N ALA A 353 -0.79 4.59 -21.81
CA ALA A 353 -1.75 3.67 -22.41
C ALA A 353 -2.47 2.85 -21.34
N ASP A 354 -1.98 1.64 -21.03
CA ASP A 354 -2.56 0.75 -20.03
C ASP A 354 -2.42 1.26 -18.57
N ASP A 355 -1.53 2.21 -18.32
CA ASP A 355 -1.41 2.94 -17.04
C ASP A 355 -2.25 4.22 -16.95
N ALA A 356 -2.98 4.59 -18.01
CA ALA A 356 -3.74 5.83 -18.07
C ALA A 356 -5.06 5.84 -17.27
N PRO A 357 -5.78 4.72 -17.05
CA PRO A 357 -7.00 4.73 -16.26
C PRO A 357 -6.79 5.30 -14.85
N PRO A 358 -7.70 6.18 -14.37
CA PRO A 358 -7.50 6.93 -13.14
C PRO A 358 -7.71 6.10 -11.86
N ILE A 359 -8.32 4.93 -11.96
CA ILE A 359 -8.56 4.00 -10.84
C ILE A 359 -7.96 2.65 -11.21
N ASN A 360 -7.01 2.16 -10.42
CA ASN A 360 -6.37 0.86 -10.64
C ASN A 360 -6.41 0.02 -9.36
N PRO A 361 -7.40 -0.85 -9.19
CA PRO A 361 -7.58 -1.63 -7.96
C PRO A 361 -6.47 -2.66 -7.72
N LEU A 362 -5.80 -3.16 -8.76
CA LEU A 362 -4.75 -4.19 -8.63
C LEU A 362 -3.34 -3.61 -8.43
N GLY A 363 -3.20 -2.29 -8.44
CA GLY A 363 -1.89 -1.62 -8.49
C GLY A 363 -0.93 -1.94 -7.33
N ASP A 364 -1.44 -2.44 -6.20
CA ASP A 364 -0.64 -2.86 -5.04
C ASP A 364 -0.65 -4.38 -4.80
N LEU A 365 -1.20 -5.18 -5.71
CA LEU A 365 -1.14 -6.64 -5.67
C LEU A 365 -0.05 -7.17 -6.59
N PHE A 366 0.81 -8.03 -6.06
CA PHE A 366 1.72 -8.82 -6.87
C PHE A 366 0.97 -9.81 -7.77
N LYS A 367 1.57 -10.25 -8.88
CA LYS A 367 0.93 -11.20 -9.80
C LYS A 367 0.48 -12.49 -9.11
N THR A 368 1.30 -13.02 -8.22
CA THR A 368 0.98 -14.20 -7.41
C THR A 368 -0.26 -14.01 -6.54
N GLN A 369 -0.43 -12.80 -5.99
CA GLN A 369 -1.60 -12.42 -5.22
C GLN A 369 -2.84 -12.25 -6.09
N VAL A 370 -2.68 -11.73 -7.32
CA VAL A 370 -3.77 -11.66 -8.30
C VAL A 370 -4.29 -13.06 -8.65
N TRP A 371 -3.42 -14.04 -8.84
CA TRP A 371 -3.86 -15.43 -9.06
C TRP A 371 -4.61 -16.02 -7.88
N ALA A 372 -4.16 -15.75 -6.64
CA ALA A 372 -4.86 -16.20 -5.44
C ALA A 372 -6.27 -15.58 -5.36
N LEU A 373 -6.37 -14.27 -5.62
CA LEU A 373 -7.63 -13.54 -5.63
C LEU A 373 -8.54 -14.02 -6.79
N ALA A 374 -8.00 -14.31 -7.96
CA ALA A 374 -8.75 -14.82 -9.11
C ALA A 374 -9.48 -16.15 -8.79
N ARG A 375 -8.78 -17.08 -8.15
CA ARG A 375 -9.38 -18.35 -7.71
C ARG A 375 -10.49 -18.13 -6.67
N HIS A 376 -10.26 -17.25 -5.71
CA HIS A 376 -11.25 -16.88 -4.70
C HIS A 376 -12.51 -16.25 -5.32
N LEU A 377 -12.34 -15.36 -6.29
CA LEU A 377 -13.44 -14.68 -6.98
C LEU A 377 -14.25 -15.60 -7.87
N GLY A 378 -13.75 -16.78 -8.20
CA GLY A 378 -14.37 -17.72 -9.13
C GLY A 378 -14.14 -17.37 -10.61
N VAL A 379 -13.01 -16.73 -10.93
CA VAL A 379 -12.59 -16.53 -12.34
C VAL A 379 -12.44 -17.89 -13.01
N PRO A 380 -12.95 -18.08 -14.24
CA PRO A 380 -12.86 -19.35 -14.94
C PRO A 380 -11.43 -19.89 -15.06
N GLU A 381 -11.25 -21.16 -14.72
CA GLU A 381 -9.93 -21.80 -14.64
C GLU A 381 -9.09 -21.69 -15.93
N PRO A 382 -9.65 -21.74 -17.16
CA PRO A 382 -8.85 -21.53 -18.37
C PRO A 382 -8.14 -20.16 -18.40
N ILE A 383 -8.72 -19.15 -17.74
CA ILE A 383 -8.12 -17.80 -17.65
C ILE A 383 -7.05 -17.74 -16.56
N VAL A 384 -7.30 -18.41 -15.43
CA VAL A 384 -6.36 -18.43 -14.29
C VAL A 384 -5.08 -19.19 -14.61
N SER A 385 -5.22 -20.31 -15.35
CA SER A 385 -4.10 -21.19 -15.73
C SER A 385 -3.37 -20.74 -17.01
N LYS A 386 -3.91 -19.77 -17.75
CA LYS A 386 -3.28 -19.24 -18.95
C LYS A 386 -1.95 -18.58 -18.63
N PRO A 387 -0.85 -18.91 -19.35
CA PRO A 387 0.41 -18.19 -19.23
C PRO A 387 0.21 -16.68 -19.48
N PRO A 388 0.73 -15.80 -18.62
CA PRO A 388 0.62 -14.37 -18.81
C PRO A 388 1.29 -13.90 -20.10
N THR A 389 0.59 -13.05 -20.84
CA THR A 389 1.09 -12.45 -22.07
C THR A 389 0.41 -11.12 -22.34
N ALA A 390 1.19 -10.14 -22.84
CA ALA A 390 0.65 -8.88 -23.33
C ALA A 390 -0.09 -9.02 -24.67
N ASP A 391 0.00 -10.19 -25.36
CA ASP A 391 -0.63 -10.49 -26.66
C ASP A 391 -0.38 -9.40 -27.73
N LEU A 392 0.81 -8.82 -27.71
CA LEU A 392 1.24 -7.80 -28.68
C LEU A 392 2.06 -8.38 -29.82
N VAL A 393 2.73 -9.50 -29.58
CA VAL A 393 3.55 -10.24 -30.55
C VAL A 393 3.24 -11.72 -30.44
N VAL A 394 3.14 -12.41 -31.57
CA VAL A 394 2.85 -13.84 -31.61
C VAL A 394 3.92 -14.63 -30.85
N GLY A 395 3.49 -15.47 -29.90
CA GLY A 395 4.37 -16.29 -29.07
C GLY A 395 5.06 -15.59 -27.91
N GLN A 396 4.70 -14.32 -27.64
CA GLN A 396 5.18 -13.56 -26.51
C GLN A 396 4.65 -14.12 -25.18
N THR A 397 5.51 -14.21 -24.18
CA THR A 397 5.12 -14.45 -22.78
C THR A 397 5.82 -13.42 -21.88
N ASP A 398 5.14 -12.98 -20.84
CA ASP A 398 5.70 -11.99 -19.92
C ASP A 398 6.97 -12.50 -19.24
N GLU A 399 6.97 -13.75 -18.78
CA GLU A 399 8.13 -14.38 -18.14
C GLU A 399 9.33 -14.54 -19.10
N GLY A 400 9.05 -14.78 -20.40
CA GLY A 400 10.07 -14.76 -21.45
C GLY A 400 10.71 -13.37 -21.61
N ASP A 401 9.91 -12.32 -21.60
CA ASP A 401 10.38 -10.94 -21.67
C ASP A 401 11.11 -10.48 -20.40
N PHE A 402 10.73 -11.04 -19.26
CA PHE A 402 11.38 -10.74 -17.98
C PHE A 402 12.72 -11.47 -17.82
N GLY A 403 12.81 -12.70 -18.31
CA GLY A 403 13.92 -13.62 -18.01
C GLY A 403 13.84 -14.23 -16.61
N ILE A 404 12.67 -14.17 -15.97
CA ILE A 404 12.40 -14.71 -14.63
C ILE A 404 10.88 -14.98 -14.49
N SER A 405 10.52 -16.01 -13.72
CA SER A 405 9.10 -16.30 -13.44
C SER A 405 8.50 -15.26 -12.47
N TYR A 406 7.19 -15.04 -12.56
CA TYR A 406 6.46 -14.16 -11.65
C TYR A 406 6.62 -14.58 -10.18
N MET A 407 6.59 -15.89 -9.89
CA MET A 407 6.75 -16.39 -8.52
C MET A 407 8.06 -15.92 -7.90
N LYS A 408 9.17 -16.06 -8.60
CA LYS A 408 10.49 -15.64 -8.13
C LYS A 408 10.65 -14.12 -8.13
N ALA A 409 10.12 -13.46 -9.14
CA ALA A 409 10.16 -12.01 -9.25
C ALA A 409 9.44 -11.35 -8.08
N ASP A 410 8.23 -11.82 -7.75
CA ASP A 410 7.41 -11.28 -6.66
C ASP A 410 8.10 -11.50 -5.29
N GLU A 411 8.71 -12.66 -5.10
CA GLU A 411 9.45 -12.95 -3.87
C GLU A 411 10.65 -12.01 -3.70
N ILE A 412 11.50 -11.86 -4.72
CA ILE A 412 12.65 -10.97 -4.69
C ILE A 412 12.22 -9.51 -4.52
N LEU A 413 11.18 -9.07 -5.24
CA LEU A 413 10.62 -7.72 -5.11
C LEU A 413 10.12 -7.46 -3.69
N ASN A 414 9.43 -8.42 -3.08
CA ASN A 414 8.89 -8.29 -1.72
C ASN A 414 10.02 -8.04 -0.71
N TRP A 415 11.14 -8.78 -0.82
CA TRP A 415 12.33 -8.55 0.00
C TRP A 415 12.96 -7.17 -0.24
N MET A 416 13.13 -6.78 -1.52
CA MET A 416 13.74 -5.49 -1.86
C MET A 416 12.88 -4.31 -1.39
N LEU A 417 11.55 -4.40 -1.51
CA LEU A 417 10.63 -3.37 -1.04
C LEU A 417 10.58 -3.28 0.49
N ALA A 418 10.90 -4.35 1.19
CA ALA A 418 11.08 -4.36 2.64
C ALA A 418 12.43 -3.76 3.09
N GLY A 419 13.28 -3.30 2.14
CA GLY A 419 14.54 -2.61 2.42
C GLY A 419 15.80 -3.48 2.39
N TYR A 420 15.68 -4.77 2.02
CA TYR A 420 16.84 -5.65 1.91
C TYR A 420 17.65 -5.36 0.65
N LYS A 421 18.96 -5.35 0.79
CA LYS A 421 19.88 -5.11 -0.32
C LYS A 421 20.07 -6.35 -1.19
N PRO A 422 20.38 -6.22 -2.49
CA PRO A 422 20.67 -7.35 -3.37
C PRO A 422 21.70 -8.35 -2.82
N ALA A 423 22.78 -7.86 -2.21
CA ALA A 423 23.81 -8.71 -1.62
C ALA A 423 23.26 -9.60 -0.49
N GLU A 424 22.39 -9.04 0.37
CA GLU A 424 21.77 -9.79 1.47
C GLU A 424 20.82 -10.89 0.98
N LEU A 425 20.17 -10.69 -0.18
CA LEU A 425 19.34 -11.71 -0.80
C LEU A 425 20.19 -12.85 -1.35
N ILE A 426 21.33 -12.53 -2.00
CA ILE A 426 22.27 -13.53 -2.52
C ILE A 426 22.84 -14.36 -1.37
N GLU A 427 23.23 -13.74 -0.27
CA GLU A 427 23.71 -14.42 0.94
C GLU A 427 22.64 -15.34 1.56
N ARG A 428 21.36 -15.04 1.37
CA ARG A 428 20.22 -15.88 1.79
C ARG A 428 19.92 -17.03 0.83
N GLY A 429 20.64 -17.13 -0.28
CA GLY A 429 20.51 -18.23 -1.24
C GLY A 429 19.67 -17.93 -2.47
N PHE A 430 19.24 -16.67 -2.67
CA PHE A 430 18.60 -16.29 -3.93
C PHE A 430 19.64 -16.32 -5.07
N PRO A 431 19.29 -16.86 -6.25
CA PRO A 431 20.21 -16.88 -7.39
C PRO A 431 20.63 -15.45 -7.81
N GLU A 432 21.92 -15.20 -7.85
CA GLU A 432 22.47 -13.87 -8.17
C GLU A 432 21.94 -13.31 -9.49
N ALA A 433 21.84 -14.16 -10.53
CA ALA A 433 21.33 -13.76 -11.83
C ALA A 433 19.87 -13.25 -11.76
N GLU A 434 19.01 -13.91 -10.96
CA GLU A 434 17.61 -13.53 -10.77
C GLU A 434 17.50 -12.22 -9.98
N VAL A 435 18.26 -12.06 -8.91
CA VAL A 435 18.34 -10.82 -8.13
C VAL A 435 18.77 -9.64 -9.00
N HIS A 436 19.76 -9.84 -9.87
CA HIS A 436 20.22 -8.81 -10.80
C HIS A 436 19.18 -8.44 -11.86
N VAL A 437 18.45 -9.41 -12.40
CA VAL A 437 17.34 -9.15 -13.35
C VAL A 437 16.28 -8.25 -12.70
N VAL A 438 15.82 -8.61 -11.50
CA VAL A 438 14.80 -7.84 -10.77
C VAL A 438 15.28 -6.43 -10.45
N ARG A 439 16.50 -6.32 -9.89
CA ARG A 439 17.12 -5.03 -9.59
C ARG A 439 17.22 -4.13 -10.82
N LYS A 440 17.74 -4.65 -11.92
CA LYS A 440 17.91 -3.90 -13.17
C LYS A 440 16.57 -3.35 -13.67
N ARG A 441 15.52 -4.19 -13.66
CA ARG A 441 14.18 -3.78 -14.06
C ARG A 441 13.65 -2.67 -13.16
N LEU A 442 13.71 -2.85 -11.86
CA LEU A 442 13.24 -1.90 -10.86
C LEU A 442 13.90 -0.52 -11.00
N GLU A 443 15.24 -0.50 -11.14
CA GLU A 443 16.02 0.74 -11.23
C GLU A 443 15.86 1.45 -12.58
N SER A 444 15.85 0.72 -13.71
CA SER A 444 15.83 1.31 -15.04
C SER A 444 14.46 1.87 -15.45
N THR A 445 13.39 1.46 -14.78
CA THR A 445 12.02 1.81 -15.17
C THR A 445 11.29 2.72 -14.18
N HIS A 446 11.96 3.16 -13.11
CA HIS A 446 11.35 3.95 -12.03
C HIS A 446 10.67 5.24 -12.53
N TRP A 447 11.22 5.87 -13.57
CA TRP A 447 10.67 7.08 -14.17
C TRP A 447 9.28 6.88 -14.79
N LYS A 448 8.93 5.67 -15.25
CA LYS A 448 7.60 5.35 -15.78
C LYS A 448 6.51 5.38 -14.72
N ARG A 449 6.87 5.26 -13.45
CA ARG A 449 5.93 5.20 -12.32
C ARG A 449 5.61 6.58 -11.74
N ARG A 450 6.13 7.65 -12.34
CA ARG A 450 5.92 9.02 -11.90
C ARG A 450 5.02 9.77 -12.86
N LEU A 451 4.25 10.71 -12.31
CA LEU A 451 3.55 11.71 -13.10
C LEU A 451 4.55 12.59 -13.85
N PRO A 452 4.10 13.32 -14.88
CA PRO A 452 4.96 14.29 -15.57
C PRO A 452 5.63 15.25 -14.59
N THR A 453 6.95 15.39 -14.68
CA THR A 453 7.69 16.31 -13.80
C THR A 453 7.34 17.76 -14.14
N VAL A 454 6.85 18.50 -13.16
CA VAL A 454 6.51 19.91 -13.30
C VAL A 454 7.62 20.77 -12.75
N ALA A 455 8.02 21.82 -13.50
CA ALA A 455 8.93 22.83 -12.99
C ALA A 455 8.21 23.69 -11.94
N MET A 456 8.58 23.54 -10.69
CA MET A 456 7.97 24.27 -9.57
C MET A 456 8.58 25.66 -9.47
N LEU A 457 7.87 26.66 -10.00
CA LEU A 457 8.32 28.06 -10.03
C LEU A 457 7.71 28.92 -8.92
N SER A 458 6.74 28.40 -8.18
CA SER A 458 6.05 29.14 -7.13
C SER A 458 5.68 28.21 -5.97
N PRO A 459 5.42 28.77 -4.77
CA PRO A 459 4.93 27.98 -3.64
C PRO A 459 3.52 27.40 -3.84
N THR A 460 2.82 27.81 -4.90
CA THR A 460 1.49 27.33 -5.25
C THR A 460 1.50 26.31 -6.40
N ALA A 461 2.67 25.86 -6.84
CA ALA A 461 2.77 24.82 -7.87
C ALA A 461 2.12 23.52 -7.38
N ILE A 462 1.36 22.87 -8.28
CA ILE A 462 0.78 21.56 -8.05
C ILE A 462 1.89 20.52 -8.27
N GLY A 463 2.16 19.72 -7.26
CA GLY A 463 3.20 18.68 -7.31
C GLY A 463 2.65 17.31 -6.95
N GLU A 464 3.40 16.26 -7.30
CA GLU A 464 3.02 14.86 -7.11
C GLU A 464 2.78 14.44 -5.65
N SER A 465 3.48 15.08 -4.71
CA SER A 465 3.49 14.66 -3.30
C SER A 465 2.69 15.58 -2.38
N TYR A 466 2.07 16.62 -2.92
CA TYR A 466 1.38 17.62 -2.11
C TYR A 466 0.09 18.07 -2.78
N LEU A 467 -1.05 17.77 -2.13
CA LEU A 467 -2.36 18.28 -2.54
C LEU A 467 -2.50 19.76 -2.12
N ARG A 468 -3.11 20.56 -2.98
CA ARG A 468 -3.43 21.96 -2.70
C ARG A 468 -4.90 22.08 -2.25
N PRO A 469 -5.31 23.18 -1.61
CA PRO A 469 -6.70 23.36 -1.22
C PRO A 469 -7.72 23.20 -2.36
N VAL A 470 -7.30 23.39 -3.61
CA VAL A 470 -8.14 23.20 -4.81
C VAL A 470 -8.28 21.74 -5.24
N ASP A 471 -7.53 20.83 -4.64
CA ASP A 471 -7.52 19.39 -4.95
C ASP A 471 -8.42 18.57 -4.02
N TYR A 472 -9.10 19.24 -3.08
CA TYR A 472 -10.02 18.65 -2.11
C TYR A 472 -11.48 18.81 -2.52
#